data_20ed8d658c069056a4a0a9cc744f487f
#
_entry.id   20ed8d658c069056a4a0a9cc744f487f
#
_cell.length_a   1.000
_cell.length_b   1.000
_cell.length_c   1.000
_cell.angle_alpha   90.00
_cell.angle_beta   90.00
_cell.angle_gamma   90.00
#
_symmetry.space_group_name_H-M   'P 1'
#
loop_
_entity.id
_entity.type
_entity.pdbx_description
1 polymer ?
#
loop_
_entity_poly.entity_id
_entity_poly.type
_entity_poly.pdbx_seq_one_letter_code
_entity_poly.pdbx_strand_id
1 'polypeptide(L)'
;MQKSFHQHKLIFIIGCIIIPSILYGALFYYKEENVTGLIKTLSLPAYIVCFLLLAWLVFLLFHEGKNILKPLDYIVLIILITIPLLLPYTSEAAISSNLHIIFAYAALIFMNILFYKIHFHNFKYRNIYSIICLFCFFHCVLAMRITGLAEVTYASAISILLTLLY
;
A
#
# COMPACT_ATOMS: atom_id res chain seq x y z
N MET A 1 10.56 18.98 22.76
CA MET A 1 10.56 18.01 21.65
C MET A 1 9.82 16.70 21.94
N GLN A 2 9.79 16.16 23.16
CA GLN A 2 9.09 14.87 23.46
C GLN A 2 7.56 14.89 23.35
N LYS A 3 6.88 16.00 23.59
CA LYS A 3 5.39 16.06 23.48
C LYS A 3 4.84 15.92 22.05
N SER A 4 5.58 16.39 21.06
CA SER A 4 5.19 16.25 19.63
C SER A 4 5.20 14.80 19.17
N PHE A 5 6.13 13.99 19.67
CA PHE A 5 6.30 12.59 19.28
C PHE A 5 5.13 11.69 19.73
N HIS A 6 4.54 11.93 20.91
CA HIS A 6 3.39 11.13 21.40
C HIS A 6 2.10 11.39 20.62
N GLN A 7 1.87 12.64 20.16
CA GLN A 7 0.70 12.94 19.34
C GLN A 7 0.78 12.27 17.97
N HIS A 8 1.97 12.22 17.36
CA HIS A 8 2.16 11.52 16.08
C HIS A 8 2.00 10.00 16.19
N LYS A 9 2.46 9.36 17.27
CA LYS A 9 2.27 7.92 17.48
C LYS A 9 0.80 7.49 17.46
N LEU A 10 -0.09 8.27 18.08
CA LEU A 10 -1.52 7.95 18.11
C LEU A 10 -2.13 7.97 16.69
N ILE A 11 -1.81 9.00 15.90
CA ILE A 11 -2.26 9.12 14.52
C ILE A 11 -1.74 7.94 13.68
N PHE A 12 -0.48 7.54 13.89
CA PHE A 12 0.13 6.40 13.23
C PHE A 12 -0.57 5.08 13.57
N ILE A 13 -0.84 4.84 14.86
CA ILE A 13 -1.56 3.64 15.31
C ILE A 13 -2.96 3.60 14.71
N ILE A 14 -3.66 4.72 14.70
CA ILE A 14 -4.98 4.84 14.08
C ILE A 14 -4.92 4.49 12.59
N GLY A 15 -4.00 5.10 11.83
CA GLY A 15 -3.81 4.80 10.41
C GLY A 15 -3.46 3.33 10.15
N CYS A 16 -2.53 2.78 10.94
CA CYS A 16 -2.04 1.40 10.75
C CYS A 16 -3.02 0.30 11.19
N ILE A 17 -3.98 0.59 12.06
CA ILE A 17 -4.92 -0.39 12.58
C ILE A 17 -6.32 -0.16 12.04
N ILE A 18 -6.84 1.05 12.18
CA ILE A 18 -8.25 1.33 11.86
C ILE A 18 -8.52 1.24 10.37
N ILE A 19 -7.69 1.86 9.52
CA ILE A 19 -7.92 1.87 8.08
C ILE A 19 -7.84 0.46 7.48
N PRO A 20 -6.81 -0.35 7.74
CA PRO A 20 -6.78 -1.74 7.29
C PRO A 20 -7.94 -2.58 7.82
N SER A 21 -8.33 -2.40 9.10
CA SER A 21 -9.45 -3.15 9.69
C SER A 21 -10.77 -2.84 9.00
N ILE A 22 -11.01 -1.57 8.65
CA ILE A 22 -12.20 -1.16 7.89
C ILE A 22 -12.17 -1.80 6.48
N LEU A 23 -11.01 -1.77 5.80
CA LEU A 23 -10.87 -2.37 4.49
C LEU A 23 -11.08 -3.88 4.50
N TYR A 24 -10.50 -4.60 5.48
CA TYR A 24 -10.74 -6.03 5.65
C TYR A 24 -12.21 -6.34 5.92
N GLY A 25 -12.83 -5.59 6.84
CA GLY A 25 -14.25 -5.73 7.15
C GLY A 25 -15.14 -5.50 5.92
N ALA A 26 -14.82 -4.49 5.13
CA ALA A 26 -15.54 -4.17 3.91
C ALA A 26 -15.37 -5.26 2.83
N LEU A 27 -14.15 -5.73 2.57
CA LEU A 27 -13.87 -6.82 1.65
C LEU A 27 -14.67 -8.09 2.02
N PHE A 28 -14.69 -8.43 3.30
CA PHE A 28 -15.43 -9.58 3.81
C PHE A 28 -16.94 -9.40 3.68
N TYR A 29 -17.47 -8.24 4.08
CA TYR A 29 -18.90 -7.94 4.07
C TYR A 29 -19.48 -7.91 2.66
N TYR A 30 -18.78 -7.26 1.72
CA TYR A 30 -19.21 -7.15 0.32
C TYR A 30 -18.77 -8.34 -0.53
N LYS A 31 -18.03 -9.30 0.03
CA LYS A 31 -17.49 -10.48 -0.65
C LYS A 31 -16.63 -10.12 -1.87
N GLU A 32 -15.93 -9.00 -1.79
CA GLU A 32 -15.06 -8.54 -2.85
C GLU A 32 -13.68 -9.20 -2.76
N GLU A 33 -13.13 -9.52 -3.91
CA GLU A 33 -11.88 -10.27 -4.01
C GLU A 33 -10.63 -9.41 -3.81
N ASN A 34 -10.76 -8.11 -4.11
CA ASN A 34 -9.66 -7.14 -4.01
C ASN A 34 -10.21 -5.72 -3.74
N VAL A 35 -9.29 -4.81 -3.43
CA VAL A 35 -9.63 -3.42 -3.12
C VAL A 35 -10.24 -2.70 -4.33
N THR A 36 -9.83 -3.05 -5.54
CA THR A 36 -10.41 -2.48 -6.77
C THR A 36 -11.87 -2.87 -6.94
N GLY A 37 -12.25 -4.12 -6.65
CA GLY A 37 -13.64 -4.58 -6.59
C GLY A 37 -14.44 -3.79 -5.56
N LEU A 38 -13.87 -3.60 -4.38
CA LEU A 38 -14.50 -2.81 -3.32
C LEU A 38 -14.76 -1.36 -3.74
N ILE A 39 -13.81 -0.74 -4.45
CA ILE A 39 -13.99 0.61 -5.01
C ILE A 39 -15.17 0.64 -5.98
N LYS A 40 -15.30 -0.37 -6.84
CA LYS A 40 -16.40 -0.49 -7.79
C LYS A 40 -17.76 -0.63 -7.11
N THR A 41 -17.83 -1.40 -6.03
CA THR A 41 -19.07 -1.68 -5.30
C THR A 41 -19.50 -0.51 -4.41
N LEU A 42 -18.57 0.07 -3.65
CA LEU A 42 -18.86 1.18 -2.72
C LEU A 42 -18.69 2.57 -3.36
N SER A 43 -18.14 2.62 -4.58
CA SER A 43 -17.90 3.87 -5.30
C SER A 43 -17.09 4.89 -4.49
N LEU A 44 -17.65 6.08 -4.24
CA LEU A 44 -16.92 7.20 -3.62
C LEU A 44 -16.33 6.92 -2.23
N PRO A 45 -17.04 6.30 -1.24
CA PRO A 45 -16.46 6.04 0.08
C PRO A 45 -15.20 5.16 0.03
N ALA A 46 -15.23 4.07 -0.72
CA ALA A 46 -14.07 3.17 -0.84
C ALA A 46 -12.91 3.86 -1.55
N TYR A 47 -13.19 4.67 -2.57
CA TYR A 47 -12.18 5.45 -3.27
C TYR A 47 -11.47 6.44 -2.32
N ILE A 48 -12.24 7.15 -1.48
CA ILE A 48 -11.67 8.06 -0.48
C ILE A 48 -10.78 7.31 0.49
N VAL A 49 -11.22 6.17 1.03
CA VAL A 49 -10.43 5.38 2.00
C VAL A 49 -9.13 4.86 1.35
N CYS A 50 -9.20 4.34 0.14
CA CYS A 50 -8.01 3.89 -0.59
C CYS A 50 -7.05 5.03 -0.89
N PHE A 51 -7.57 6.19 -1.31
CA PHE A 51 -6.77 7.38 -1.55
C PHE A 51 -6.07 7.86 -0.29
N LEU A 52 -6.78 7.90 0.84
CA LEU A 52 -6.19 8.28 2.14
C LEU A 52 -5.10 7.31 2.57
N LEU A 53 -5.30 5.99 2.38
CA LEU A 53 -4.28 4.99 2.68
C LEU A 53 -3.02 5.19 1.82
N LEU A 54 -3.19 5.42 0.53
CA LEU A 54 -2.07 5.66 -0.38
C LEU A 54 -1.36 6.98 -0.08
N ALA A 55 -2.10 8.05 0.17
CA ALA A 55 -1.54 9.34 0.56
C ALA A 55 -0.73 9.21 1.87
N TRP A 56 -1.24 8.42 2.81
CA TRP A 56 -0.56 8.10 4.04
C TRP A 56 0.76 7.35 3.81
N LEU A 57 0.76 6.30 2.98
CA LEU A 57 1.98 5.56 2.64
C LEU A 57 3.02 6.45 1.95
N VAL A 58 2.60 7.31 1.03
CA VAL A 58 3.49 8.25 0.36
C VAL A 58 4.05 9.26 1.36
N PHE A 59 3.23 9.77 2.28
CA PHE A 59 3.67 10.67 3.34
C PHE A 59 4.72 10.00 4.24
N LEU A 60 4.49 8.76 4.66
CA LEU A 60 5.46 8.00 5.46
C LEU A 60 6.77 7.80 4.73
N LEU A 61 6.72 7.39 3.47
CA LEU A 61 7.90 7.23 2.63
C LEU A 61 8.64 8.57 2.44
N PHE A 62 7.90 9.66 2.29
CA PHE A 62 8.49 10.99 2.20
C PHE A 62 9.22 11.37 3.48
N HIS A 63 8.59 11.15 4.62
CA HIS A 63 9.16 11.51 5.91
C HIS A 63 10.43 10.69 6.21
N GLU A 64 10.38 9.37 6.01
CA GLU A 64 11.51 8.48 6.26
C GLU A 64 12.60 8.59 5.19
N GLY A 65 12.19 8.77 3.95
CA GLY A 65 13.08 8.79 2.80
C GLY A 65 13.75 10.14 2.52
N LYS A 66 13.40 11.22 3.24
CA LYS A 66 13.81 12.60 2.91
C LYS A 66 15.31 12.81 2.70
N ASN A 67 16.14 12.02 3.38
CA ASN A 67 17.61 12.09 3.28
C ASN A 67 18.21 11.01 2.36
N ILE A 68 17.40 10.09 1.84
CA ILE A 68 17.84 8.89 1.12
C ILE A 68 17.27 8.89 -0.31
N LEU A 69 16.00 9.24 -0.44
CA LEU A 69 15.28 9.22 -1.71
C LEU A 69 15.48 10.53 -2.46
N LYS A 70 15.55 10.42 -3.77
CA LYS A 70 15.63 11.58 -4.66
C LYS A 70 14.22 12.10 -5.00
N PRO A 71 14.04 13.37 -5.35
CA PRO A 71 12.77 13.91 -5.82
C PRO A 71 12.13 13.08 -6.94
N LEU A 72 12.95 12.55 -7.84
CA LEU A 72 12.51 11.68 -8.94
C LEU A 72 11.84 10.38 -8.42
N ASP A 73 12.35 9.80 -7.33
CA ASP A 73 11.76 8.58 -6.73
C ASP A 73 10.30 8.82 -6.32
N TYR A 74 9.99 10.00 -5.76
CA TYR A 74 8.62 10.38 -5.37
C TYR A 74 7.72 10.63 -6.59
N ILE A 75 8.23 11.34 -7.59
CA ILE A 75 7.48 11.62 -8.83
C ILE A 75 7.09 10.30 -9.50
N VAL A 76 8.04 9.39 -9.67
CA VAL A 76 7.79 8.08 -10.28
C VAL A 76 6.77 7.29 -9.47
N LEU A 77 6.89 7.27 -8.13
CA LEU A 77 5.93 6.57 -7.27
C LEU A 77 4.52 7.13 -7.41
N ILE A 78 4.37 8.45 -7.37
CA ILE A 78 3.07 9.11 -7.50
C ILE A 78 2.43 8.77 -8.86
N ILE A 79 3.19 8.82 -9.95
CA ILE A 79 2.70 8.47 -11.29
C ILE A 79 2.25 7.01 -11.32
N LEU A 80 3.07 6.08 -10.82
CA LEU A 80 2.77 4.65 -10.83
C LEU A 80 1.54 4.30 -9.99
N ILE A 81 1.27 5.02 -8.90
CA ILE A 81 0.08 4.83 -8.05
C ILE A 81 -1.16 5.48 -8.69
N THR A 82 -1.01 6.67 -9.27
CA THR A 82 -2.13 7.45 -9.79
C THR A 82 -2.74 6.80 -11.03
N ILE A 83 -1.92 6.23 -11.91
CA ILE A 83 -2.41 5.61 -13.15
C ILE A 83 -3.41 4.46 -12.86
N PRO A 84 -3.13 3.46 -12.01
CA PRO A 84 -4.11 2.42 -11.68
C PRO A 84 -5.39 2.97 -11.05
N LEU A 85 -5.30 4.03 -10.25
CA LEU A 85 -6.48 4.65 -9.64
C LEU A 85 -7.40 5.30 -10.67
N LEU A 86 -6.84 5.82 -11.75
CA LEU A 86 -7.61 6.48 -12.82
C LEU A 86 -8.10 5.49 -13.89
N LEU A 87 -7.43 4.35 -14.06
CA LEU A 87 -7.81 3.35 -15.04
C LEU A 87 -8.87 2.40 -14.47
N PRO A 88 -10.05 2.29 -15.07
CA PRO A 88 -11.05 1.35 -14.60
C PRO A 88 -10.57 -0.09 -14.82
N TYR A 89 -10.69 -0.91 -13.79
CA TYR A 89 -10.55 -2.35 -13.89
C TYR A 89 -11.92 -2.95 -14.24
N THR A 90 -12.01 -3.56 -15.42
CA THR A 90 -13.22 -4.29 -15.86
C THR A 90 -12.86 -5.76 -16.00
N SER A 91 -13.82 -6.66 -15.76
CA SER A 91 -13.63 -8.12 -15.95
C SER A 91 -13.46 -8.52 -17.42
N GLU A 92 -13.79 -7.65 -18.34
CA GLU A 92 -13.55 -7.82 -19.77
C GLU A 92 -12.08 -7.51 -20.06
N ALA A 93 -11.46 -8.27 -20.95
CA ALA A 93 -10.05 -8.14 -21.35
C ALA A 93 -9.80 -6.84 -22.15
N ALA A 94 -10.15 -5.71 -21.58
CA ALA A 94 -9.93 -4.40 -22.17
C ALA A 94 -8.46 -3.95 -21.94
N ILE A 95 -7.94 -3.17 -22.87
CA ILE A 95 -6.60 -2.59 -22.80
C ILE A 95 -6.42 -1.82 -21.48
N SER A 96 -7.45 -1.10 -21.03
CA SER A 96 -7.45 -0.36 -19.75
C SER A 96 -7.23 -1.27 -18.54
N SER A 97 -7.81 -2.47 -18.52
CA SER A 97 -7.63 -3.45 -17.44
C SER A 97 -6.21 -4.00 -17.39
N ASN A 98 -5.63 -4.30 -18.57
CA ASN A 98 -4.25 -4.76 -18.66
C ASN A 98 -3.27 -3.67 -18.21
N LEU A 99 -3.48 -2.42 -18.61
CA LEU A 99 -2.68 -1.29 -18.17
C LEU A 99 -2.82 -1.06 -16.67
N HIS A 100 -4.05 -1.13 -16.10
CA HIS A 100 -4.28 -1.06 -14.67
C HIS A 100 -3.40 -2.08 -13.91
N ILE A 101 -3.43 -3.35 -14.34
CA ILE A 101 -2.65 -4.43 -13.73
C ILE A 101 -1.15 -4.16 -13.84
N ILE A 102 -0.66 -3.80 -15.02
CA ILE A 102 0.77 -3.53 -15.25
C ILE A 102 1.27 -2.40 -14.35
N PHE A 103 0.54 -1.27 -14.28
CA PHE A 103 0.93 -0.14 -13.46
C PHE A 103 0.80 -0.43 -11.96
N ALA A 104 -0.20 -1.22 -11.54
CA ALA A 104 -0.33 -1.65 -10.16
C ALA A 104 0.86 -2.53 -9.72
N TYR A 105 1.27 -3.49 -10.54
CA TYR A 105 2.48 -4.29 -10.27
C TYR A 105 3.75 -3.44 -10.28
N ALA A 106 3.89 -2.53 -11.24
CA ALA A 106 5.04 -1.63 -11.30
C ALA A 106 5.12 -0.74 -10.05
N ALA A 107 3.98 -0.20 -9.58
CA ALA A 107 3.91 0.57 -8.35
C ALA A 107 4.34 -0.26 -7.13
N LEU A 108 3.85 -1.51 -7.03
CA LEU A 108 4.21 -2.42 -5.95
C LEU A 108 5.71 -2.72 -5.94
N ILE A 109 6.28 -3.09 -7.08
CA ILE A 109 7.71 -3.37 -7.22
C ILE A 109 8.54 -2.13 -6.86
N PHE A 110 8.16 -0.97 -7.38
CA PHE A 110 8.89 0.27 -7.13
C PHE A 110 8.81 0.68 -5.65
N MET A 111 7.65 0.55 -5.01
CA MET A 111 7.49 0.78 -3.58
C MET A 111 8.39 -0.14 -2.75
N ASN A 112 8.51 -1.41 -3.14
CA ASN A 112 9.46 -2.35 -2.52
C ASN A 112 10.91 -1.88 -2.65
N ILE A 113 11.32 -1.39 -3.82
CA ILE A 113 12.66 -0.87 -4.05
C ILE A 113 12.92 0.35 -3.16
N LEU A 114 11.96 1.28 -3.04
CA LEU A 114 12.11 2.46 -2.19
C LEU A 114 12.19 2.08 -0.72
N PHE A 115 11.33 1.16 -0.29
CA PHE A 115 11.37 0.64 1.08
C PHE A 115 12.71 -0.01 1.41
N TYR A 116 13.25 -0.80 0.49
CA TYR A 116 14.58 -1.40 0.63
C TYR A 116 15.69 -0.35 0.72
N LYS A 117 15.64 0.71 -0.09
CA LYS A 117 16.60 1.82 -0.02
C LYS A 117 16.60 2.48 1.36
N ILE A 118 15.42 2.71 1.94
CA ILE A 118 15.27 3.37 3.24
C ILE A 118 15.78 2.48 4.38
N HIS A 119 15.51 1.17 4.30
CA HIS A 119 15.74 0.23 5.41
C HIS A 119 16.95 -0.67 5.22
N PHE A 120 17.79 -0.42 4.24
CA PHE A 120 18.95 -1.26 3.94
C PHE A 120 19.86 -1.48 5.14
N HIS A 121 19.99 -0.49 6.03
CA HIS A 121 20.85 -0.56 7.20
C HIS A 121 20.21 -1.24 8.41
N ASN A 122 18.91 -1.49 8.42
CA ASN A 122 18.23 -2.13 9.55
C ASN A 122 17.88 -3.59 9.24
N PHE A 123 18.79 -4.50 9.60
CA PHE A 123 18.67 -5.94 9.29
C PHE A 123 17.40 -6.58 9.87
N LYS A 124 17.00 -6.22 11.08
CA LYS A 124 15.83 -6.79 11.76
C LYS A 124 14.54 -6.52 10.98
N TYR A 125 14.29 -5.28 10.63
CA TYR A 125 13.07 -4.90 9.90
C TYR A 125 13.08 -5.39 8.46
N ARG A 126 14.27 -5.45 7.84
CA ARG A 126 14.43 -6.00 6.49
C ARG A 126 13.94 -7.45 6.40
N ASN A 127 14.29 -8.29 7.37
CA ASN A 127 13.88 -9.69 7.36
C ASN A 127 12.37 -9.85 7.57
N ILE A 128 11.78 -9.12 8.51
CA ILE A 128 10.33 -9.12 8.74
C ILE A 128 9.61 -8.69 7.47
N TYR A 129 10.06 -7.61 6.85
CA TYR A 129 9.50 -7.12 5.60
C TYR A 129 9.59 -8.16 4.47
N SER A 130 10.75 -8.80 4.30
CA SER A 130 10.93 -9.83 3.28
C SER A 130 9.98 -11.02 3.49
N ILE A 131 9.76 -11.45 4.74
CA ILE A 131 8.80 -12.52 5.06
C ILE A 131 7.38 -12.12 4.67
N ILE A 132 6.97 -10.88 4.98
CA ILE A 132 5.63 -10.39 4.63
C ILE A 132 5.47 -10.29 3.11
N CYS A 133 6.47 -9.79 2.40
CA CYS A 133 6.45 -9.75 0.92
C CYS A 133 6.33 -11.14 0.31
N LEU A 134 7.08 -12.12 0.83
CA LEU A 134 6.99 -13.50 0.39
C LEU A 134 5.60 -14.09 0.66
N PHE A 135 5.04 -13.85 1.82
CA PHE A 135 3.67 -14.27 2.16
C PHE A 135 2.65 -13.69 1.17
N CYS A 136 2.68 -12.37 0.94
CA CYS A 136 1.77 -11.73 0.00
C CYS A 136 1.97 -12.25 -1.44
N PHE A 137 3.22 -12.44 -1.85
CA PHE A 137 3.55 -12.99 -3.16
C PHE A 137 2.99 -14.40 -3.35
N PHE A 138 3.28 -15.32 -2.43
CA PHE A 138 2.77 -16.70 -2.50
C PHE A 138 1.25 -16.75 -2.46
N HIS A 139 0.63 -15.90 -1.65
CA HIS A 139 -0.83 -15.82 -1.61
C HIS A 139 -1.41 -15.38 -2.97
N CYS A 140 -0.82 -14.39 -3.62
CA CYS A 140 -1.25 -13.95 -4.95
C CYS A 140 -1.00 -15.03 -6.02
N VAL A 141 0.13 -15.74 -5.95
CA VAL A 141 0.44 -16.84 -6.88
C VAL A 141 -0.56 -17.98 -6.73
N LEU A 142 -0.87 -18.39 -5.50
CA LEU A 142 -1.85 -19.46 -5.25
C LEU A 142 -3.26 -19.05 -5.68
N ALA A 143 -3.62 -17.80 -5.51
CA ALA A 143 -4.90 -17.27 -5.95
C ALA A 143 -4.95 -16.96 -7.46
N MET A 144 -3.81 -17.00 -8.16
CA MET A 144 -3.65 -16.61 -9.56
C MET A 144 -4.09 -15.16 -9.85
N ARG A 145 -4.06 -14.29 -8.82
CA ARG A 145 -4.49 -12.88 -8.88
C ARG A 145 -4.01 -12.09 -7.69
N ILE A 146 -4.04 -10.76 -7.78
CA ILE A 146 -3.87 -9.88 -6.62
C ILE A 146 -5.14 -9.93 -5.78
N THR A 147 -5.02 -10.38 -4.53
CA THR A 147 -6.14 -10.46 -3.61
C THR A 147 -6.18 -9.28 -2.67
N GLY A 148 -7.38 -8.86 -2.25
CA GLY A 148 -7.54 -7.79 -1.27
C GLY A 148 -6.84 -8.11 0.06
N LEU A 149 -6.76 -9.39 0.44
CA LEU A 149 -5.99 -9.82 1.59
C LEU A 149 -4.51 -9.46 1.45
N ALA A 150 -3.89 -9.75 0.30
CA ALA A 150 -2.50 -9.42 0.05
C ALA A 150 -2.28 -7.90 -0.02
N GLU A 151 -3.18 -7.16 -0.69
CA GLU A 151 -3.09 -5.69 -0.81
C GLU A 151 -3.14 -5.02 0.57
N VAL A 152 -4.13 -5.36 1.40
CA VAL A 152 -4.30 -4.74 2.72
C VAL A 152 -3.22 -5.20 3.69
N THR A 153 -2.80 -6.49 3.65
CA THR A 153 -1.70 -6.99 4.48
C THR A 153 -0.40 -6.28 4.15
N TYR A 154 -0.08 -6.12 2.86
CA TYR A 154 1.12 -5.41 2.42
C TYR A 154 1.11 -3.95 2.86
N ALA A 155 0.03 -3.21 2.61
CA ALA A 155 -0.10 -1.82 3.00
C ALA A 155 0.00 -1.62 4.52
N SER A 156 -0.64 -2.50 5.30
CA SER A 156 -0.59 -2.48 6.76
C SER A 156 0.83 -2.75 7.27
N ALA A 157 1.49 -3.75 6.71
CA ALA A 157 2.84 -4.12 7.09
C ALA A 157 3.85 -2.99 6.85
N ILE A 158 3.80 -2.34 5.69
CA ILE A 158 4.64 -1.17 5.41
C ILE A 158 4.36 -0.06 6.42
N SER A 159 3.09 0.26 6.66
CA SER A 159 2.71 1.31 7.59
C SER A 159 3.24 1.04 9.00
N ILE A 160 3.08 -0.20 9.51
CA ILE A 160 3.57 -0.61 10.83
C ILE A 160 5.09 -0.55 10.90
N LEU A 161 5.78 -1.09 9.88
CA LEU A 161 7.24 -1.11 9.87
C LEU A 161 7.82 0.31 9.81
N LEU A 162 7.24 1.20 9.00
CA LEU A 162 7.63 2.61 8.95
C LEU A 162 7.38 3.32 10.30
N THR A 163 6.31 2.94 11.02
CA THR A 163 6.02 3.48 12.36
C THR A 163 7.01 2.98 13.42
N LEU A 164 7.46 1.73 13.32
CA LEU A 164 8.41 1.15 14.29
C LEU A 164 9.82 1.74 14.20
N LEU A 165 10.12 2.46 13.12
CA LEU A 165 11.40 3.13 12.92
C LEU A 165 11.48 4.50 13.59
N TYR A 166 10.35 5.02 14.08
CA TYR A 166 10.26 6.22 14.91
C TYR A 166 10.30 5.84 16.40
#